data_62eb5588db0021934071466d628f0808
#
_entry.id   62eb5588db0021934071466d628f0808
#
_cell.length_a   1.000
_cell.length_b   1.000
_cell.length_c   1.000
_cell.angle_alpha   90.00
_cell.angle_beta   90.00
_cell.angle_gamma   90.00
#
_symmetry.space_group_name_H-M   'P 1'
#
loop_
_entity.id
_entity.type
_entity.pdbx_description
1 polymer ?
#
loop_
_entity_poly.entity_id
_entity_poly.type
_entity_poly.pdbx_seq_one_letter_code
_entity_poly.pdbx_strand_id
1 'polypeptide(L)'
;SNLQTWEIHHVVDPVKKKELVRLCLGQPAASTAKEIFVFVARPDLWKRNNQWMIDEFDRRGDMPEKAYQYFRKITPMIYSTGFLGVLAPFKWLFYNIRGIRKPTPREPMGRWGMTVWSHKSTALACAHFMLAMRAHGFDSCPMEGLDSKRVKKLLGLPRQAGITMAISAGKRAEGGVFGDRFRFDK
;
A
#
# COMPACT_ATOMS: atom_id res chain seq x y z
N SER A 1 4.51 8.07 -1.66
CA SER A 1 4.96 8.16 -0.25
C SER A 1 6.43 7.75 -0.14
N ASN A 2 7.24 8.60 0.48
CA ASN A 2 8.69 8.38 0.60
C ASN A 2 9.02 7.14 1.46
N LEU A 3 8.16 6.76 2.39
CA LEU A 3 8.39 5.62 3.27
C LEU A 3 8.04 4.27 2.65
N GLN A 4 7.38 4.24 1.50
CA GLN A 4 7.08 3.02 0.72
C GLN A 4 6.64 1.84 1.61
N THR A 5 5.66 2.06 2.49
CA THR A 5 5.15 1.05 3.43
C THR A 5 4.21 0.07 2.73
N TRP A 6 4.72 -0.59 1.70
CA TRP A 6 4.02 -1.58 0.91
C TRP A 6 4.98 -2.64 0.38
N GLU A 7 4.44 -3.78 0.03
CA GLU A 7 5.12 -4.88 -0.65
C GLU A 7 4.26 -5.37 -1.81
N ILE A 8 4.91 -5.92 -2.83
CA ILE A 8 4.26 -6.55 -3.98
C ILE A 8 4.68 -8.02 -3.99
N HIS A 9 3.70 -8.91 -3.93
CA HIS A 9 3.91 -10.34 -4.01
C HIS A 9 3.48 -10.87 -5.38
N HIS A 10 4.44 -11.24 -6.21
CA HIS A 10 4.19 -11.98 -7.44
C HIS A 10 3.98 -13.45 -7.12
N VAL A 11 2.78 -13.96 -7.36
CA VAL A 11 2.39 -15.32 -6.98
C VAL A 11 2.62 -16.26 -8.16
N VAL A 12 3.83 -16.83 -8.22
CA VAL A 12 4.28 -17.73 -9.31
C VAL A 12 4.05 -19.20 -9.02
N ASP A 13 4.02 -19.61 -7.74
CA ASP A 13 3.79 -20.99 -7.35
C ASP A 13 2.40 -21.46 -7.79
N PRO A 14 2.27 -22.55 -8.57
CA PRO A 14 0.99 -22.97 -9.14
C PRO A 14 -0.07 -23.32 -8.10
N VAL A 15 0.33 -23.90 -6.97
CA VAL A 15 -0.60 -24.30 -5.89
C VAL A 15 -1.12 -23.05 -5.20
N LYS A 16 -0.24 -22.13 -4.84
CA LYS A 16 -0.64 -20.84 -4.25
C LYS A 16 -1.47 -20.00 -5.21
N LYS A 17 -1.14 -20.01 -6.50
CA LYS A 17 -1.90 -19.28 -7.53
C LYS A 17 -3.32 -19.83 -7.65
N LYS A 18 -3.49 -21.14 -7.73
CA LYS A 18 -4.81 -21.79 -7.76
C LYS A 18 -5.64 -21.42 -6.52
N GLU A 19 -5.04 -21.45 -5.35
CA GLU A 19 -5.72 -21.05 -4.12
C GLU A 19 -6.04 -19.54 -4.12
N LEU A 20 -5.12 -18.69 -4.58
CA LEU A 20 -5.37 -17.24 -4.68
C LEU A 20 -6.55 -16.93 -5.61
N VAL A 21 -6.67 -17.63 -6.76
CA VAL A 21 -7.84 -17.51 -7.66
C VAL A 21 -9.14 -17.81 -6.92
N ARG A 22 -9.17 -18.90 -6.13
CA ARG A 22 -10.32 -19.24 -5.29
C ARG A 22 -10.63 -18.14 -4.27
N LEU A 23 -9.60 -17.56 -3.64
CA LEU A 23 -9.73 -16.49 -2.67
C LEU A 23 -10.12 -15.13 -3.30
N CYS A 24 -9.89 -14.96 -4.60
CA CYS A 24 -10.43 -13.87 -5.41
C CYS A 24 -11.83 -14.18 -5.95
N LEU A 25 -12.59 -15.08 -5.30
CA LEU A 25 -13.97 -15.45 -5.61
C LEU A 25 -14.14 -16.06 -7.01
N GLY A 26 -13.09 -16.63 -7.58
CA GLY A 26 -13.11 -17.24 -8.91
C GLY A 26 -13.37 -16.26 -10.06
N GLN A 27 -13.16 -14.97 -9.85
CA GLN A 27 -13.38 -13.95 -10.88
C GLN A 27 -12.63 -14.29 -12.16
N PRO A 28 -13.22 -14.07 -13.36
CA PRO A 28 -12.55 -14.30 -14.63
C PRO A 28 -11.18 -13.62 -14.73
N ALA A 29 -11.07 -12.39 -14.21
CA ALA A 29 -9.81 -11.66 -14.15
C ALA A 29 -8.71 -12.39 -13.34
N ALA A 30 -9.06 -13.23 -12.38
CA ALA A 30 -8.11 -14.05 -11.63
C ALA A 30 -7.86 -15.39 -12.31
N SER A 31 -8.94 -16.08 -12.74
CA SER A 31 -8.85 -17.46 -13.24
C SER A 31 -8.18 -17.58 -14.61
N THR A 32 -8.28 -16.57 -15.45
CA THR A 32 -7.71 -16.54 -16.82
C THR A 32 -6.36 -15.81 -16.89
N ALA A 33 -5.96 -15.10 -15.83
CA ALA A 33 -4.74 -14.32 -15.82
C ALA A 33 -3.49 -15.18 -15.86
N LYS A 34 -2.51 -14.76 -16.70
CA LYS A 34 -1.19 -15.38 -16.70
C LYS A 34 -0.42 -15.06 -15.42
N GLU A 35 -0.51 -13.83 -14.96
CA GLU A 35 0.22 -13.35 -13.78
C GLU A 35 -0.73 -12.70 -12.77
N ILE A 36 -0.49 -12.92 -11.48
CA ILE A 36 -1.24 -12.28 -10.39
C ILE A 36 -0.26 -11.70 -9.38
N PHE A 37 -0.47 -10.44 -9.05
CA PHE A 37 0.30 -9.68 -8.06
C PHE A 37 -0.62 -9.29 -6.90
N VAL A 38 -0.16 -9.47 -5.66
CA VAL A 38 -0.89 -9.02 -4.47
C VAL A 38 -0.16 -7.83 -3.88
N PHE A 39 -0.86 -6.72 -3.76
CA PHE A 39 -0.35 -5.49 -3.18
C PHE A 39 -0.73 -5.42 -1.71
N VAL A 40 0.29 -5.31 -0.87
CA VAL A 40 0.19 -5.43 0.58
C VAL A 40 0.61 -4.14 1.25
N ALA A 41 -0.30 -3.54 2.01
CA ALA A 41 0.01 -2.42 2.89
C ALA A 41 0.76 -2.92 4.13
N ARG A 42 1.91 -2.32 4.42
CA ARG A 42 2.83 -2.71 5.50
C ARG A 42 3.09 -1.54 6.45
N PRO A 43 2.08 -1.09 7.21
CA PRO A 43 2.25 0.02 8.15
C PRO A 43 3.31 -0.25 9.23
N ASP A 44 3.61 -1.51 9.51
CA ASP A 44 4.64 -1.95 10.44
C ASP A 44 6.07 -1.62 10.00
N LEU A 45 6.29 -1.44 8.70
CA LEU A 45 7.63 -1.21 8.14
C LEU A 45 8.09 0.26 8.18
N TRP A 46 7.28 1.20 8.65
CA TRP A 46 7.63 2.61 8.60
C TRP A 46 8.95 2.95 9.32
N LYS A 47 9.24 2.30 10.46
CA LYS A 47 10.48 2.54 11.21
C LYS A 47 11.71 2.09 10.42
N ARG A 48 11.68 0.86 9.90
CA ARG A 48 12.75 0.29 9.07
C ARG A 48 13.00 1.16 7.85
N ASN A 49 11.94 1.52 7.15
CA ASN A 49 12.04 2.29 5.90
C ASN A 49 12.46 3.73 6.17
N ASN A 50 12.07 4.31 7.32
CA ASN A 50 12.57 5.61 7.76
C ASN A 50 14.07 5.58 8.05
N GLN A 51 14.56 4.52 8.69
CA GLN A 51 16.00 4.35 8.93
C GLN A 51 16.75 4.23 7.60
N TRP A 52 16.27 3.41 6.65
CA TRP A 52 16.88 3.31 5.32
C TRP A 52 16.96 4.64 4.58
N MET A 53 15.96 5.53 4.75
CA MET A 53 16.03 6.88 4.17
C MET A 53 17.13 7.72 4.82
N ILE A 54 17.32 7.61 6.14
CA ILE A 54 18.39 8.31 6.86
C ILE A 54 19.76 7.78 6.41
N ASP A 55 19.92 6.45 6.38
CA ASP A 55 21.18 5.80 5.96
C ASP A 55 21.56 6.17 4.53
N GLU A 56 20.57 6.23 3.62
CA GLU A 56 20.80 6.65 2.24
C GLU A 56 21.22 8.14 2.14
N PHE A 57 20.66 9.00 2.99
CA PHE A 57 21.06 10.40 3.05
C PHE A 57 22.49 10.56 3.58
N ASP A 58 22.83 9.78 4.62
CA ASP A 58 24.20 9.74 5.16
C ASP A 58 25.19 9.25 4.10
N ARG A 59 24.82 8.25 3.29
CA ARG A 59 25.64 7.72 2.20
C ARG A 59 25.85 8.73 1.06
N ARG A 60 24.82 9.50 0.71
CA ARG A 60 24.92 10.52 -0.37
C ARG A 60 25.74 11.74 0.04
N GLY A 61 25.57 12.19 1.27
CA GLY A 61 26.26 13.35 1.81
C GLY A 61 25.84 14.71 1.24
N ASP A 62 24.88 14.74 0.32
CA ASP A 62 24.44 15.94 -0.41
C ASP A 62 23.02 16.40 -0.08
N MET A 63 22.37 15.75 0.90
CA MET A 63 20.97 16.02 1.22
C MET A 63 20.80 17.28 2.08
N PRO A 64 19.78 18.10 1.79
CA PRO A 64 19.51 19.30 2.57
C PRO A 64 19.18 18.97 4.05
N GLU A 65 19.66 19.79 4.97
CA GLU A 65 19.42 19.63 6.42
C GLU A 65 17.91 19.51 6.75
N LYS A 66 17.03 20.22 6.04
CA LYS A 66 15.58 20.12 6.21
C LYS A 66 15.05 18.71 5.93
N ALA A 67 15.63 17.96 4.98
CA ALA A 67 15.27 16.59 4.69
C ALA A 67 15.68 15.65 5.84
N TYR A 68 16.88 15.83 6.38
CA TYR A 68 17.32 15.12 7.58
C TYR A 68 16.39 15.33 8.77
N GLN A 69 16.05 16.60 9.07
CA GLN A 69 15.15 16.93 10.17
C GLN A 69 13.77 16.29 9.98
N TYR A 70 13.30 16.22 8.75
CA TYR A 70 12.03 15.55 8.43
C TYR A 70 12.06 14.07 8.85
N PHE A 71 13.07 13.31 8.41
CA PHE A 71 13.13 11.87 8.71
C PHE A 71 13.58 11.56 10.14
N ARG A 72 14.47 12.37 10.73
CA ARG A 72 14.97 12.16 12.09
C ARG A 72 13.99 12.59 13.20
N LYS A 73 13.18 13.65 12.96
CA LYS A 73 12.31 14.23 13.99
C LYS A 73 10.83 14.15 13.62
N ILE A 74 10.45 14.65 12.43
CA ILE A 74 9.05 14.82 12.08
C ILE A 74 8.39 13.47 11.80
N THR A 75 9.03 12.60 11.04
CA THR A 75 8.51 11.27 10.70
C THR A 75 8.24 10.43 11.97
N PRO A 76 9.18 10.25 12.90
CA PRO A 76 8.90 9.53 14.14
C PRO A 76 7.79 10.19 14.99
N MET A 77 7.74 11.51 15.04
CA MET A 77 6.69 12.22 15.77
C MET A 77 5.30 11.95 15.18
N ILE A 78 5.17 11.93 13.86
CA ILE A 78 3.88 11.70 13.18
C ILE A 78 3.48 10.23 13.26
N TYR A 79 4.37 9.30 12.89
CA TYR A 79 4.03 7.89 12.68
C TYR A 79 4.13 7.01 13.93
N SER A 80 4.81 7.45 14.99
CA SER A 80 4.84 6.71 16.26
C SER A 80 3.46 6.72 16.92
N THR A 81 2.93 5.54 17.21
CA THR A 81 1.67 5.38 17.95
C THR A 81 1.88 5.09 19.45
N GLY A 82 3.15 4.94 19.88
CA GLY A 82 3.51 4.47 21.20
C GLY A 82 3.25 2.97 21.40
N PHE A 83 3.65 2.47 22.57
CA PHE A 83 3.35 1.08 22.95
C PHE A 83 1.83 0.91 23.05
N LEU A 84 1.29 -0.11 22.38
CA LEU A 84 -0.15 -0.40 22.29
C LEU A 84 -1.04 0.74 21.76
N GLY A 85 -0.47 1.83 21.22
CA GLY A 85 -1.24 2.97 20.73
C GLY A 85 -1.63 4.00 21.80
N VAL A 86 -1.06 3.91 23.00
CA VAL A 86 -1.38 4.78 24.16
C VAL A 86 -1.17 6.27 23.85
N LEU A 87 -0.25 6.60 22.95
CA LEU A 87 0.00 8.00 22.57
C LEU A 87 -1.06 8.59 21.63
N ALA A 88 -1.91 7.78 21.03
CA ALA A 88 -2.88 8.24 20.03
C ALA A 88 -3.90 9.26 20.58
N PRO A 89 -4.55 9.06 21.75
CA PRO A 89 -5.50 10.04 22.30
C PRO A 89 -4.83 11.36 22.67
N PHE A 90 -3.61 11.31 23.21
CA PHE A 90 -2.86 12.54 23.56
C PHE A 90 -2.47 13.32 22.31
N LYS A 91 -2.00 12.64 21.27
CA LYS A 91 -1.73 13.25 19.97
C LYS A 91 -2.99 13.84 19.36
N TRP A 92 -4.09 13.09 19.38
CA TRP A 92 -5.37 13.57 18.87
C TRP A 92 -5.79 14.88 19.56
N LEU A 93 -5.74 14.92 20.89
CA LEU A 93 -6.07 16.12 21.66
C LEU A 93 -5.15 17.27 21.30
N PHE A 94 -3.83 17.04 21.31
CA PHE A 94 -2.82 18.05 20.97
C PHE A 94 -3.05 18.65 19.56
N TYR A 95 -3.24 17.80 18.56
CA TYR A 95 -3.44 18.26 17.19
C TYR A 95 -4.79 18.96 16.99
N ASN A 96 -5.82 18.57 17.73
CA ASN A 96 -7.10 19.27 17.65
C ASN A 96 -7.01 20.66 18.31
N ILE A 97 -6.44 20.79 19.48
CA ILE A 97 -6.22 22.08 20.15
C ILE A 97 -5.34 23.00 19.29
N ARG A 98 -4.19 22.49 18.82
CA ARG A 98 -3.31 23.24 17.92
C ARG A 98 -4.02 23.67 16.64
N GLY A 99 -4.84 22.80 16.07
CA GLY A 99 -5.57 23.00 14.83
C GLY A 99 -6.66 24.06 14.89
N ILE A 100 -7.03 24.56 16.08
CA ILE A 100 -7.97 25.68 16.23
C ILE A 100 -7.35 26.96 15.66
N ARG A 101 -6.04 27.14 15.86
CA ARG A 101 -5.35 28.40 15.51
C ARG A 101 -4.33 28.27 14.38
N LYS A 102 -3.86 27.05 14.09
CA LYS A 102 -2.78 26.82 13.10
C LYS A 102 -3.10 25.64 12.21
N PRO A 103 -2.79 25.71 10.89
CA PRO A 103 -2.83 24.54 10.03
C PRO A 103 -2.02 23.41 10.65
N THR A 104 -2.64 22.23 10.79
CA THR A 104 -2.04 21.11 11.51
C THR A 104 -2.40 19.80 10.81
N PRO A 105 -1.42 18.91 10.53
CA PRO A 105 -1.71 17.61 9.97
C PRO A 105 -2.55 16.79 10.95
N ARG A 106 -3.66 16.24 10.46
CA ARG A 106 -4.59 15.45 11.30
C ARG A 106 -4.48 13.95 11.06
N GLU A 107 -3.75 13.55 10.04
CA GLU A 107 -3.54 12.16 9.67
C GLU A 107 -2.07 11.87 9.36
N PRO A 108 -1.59 10.64 9.62
CA PRO A 108 -2.28 9.52 10.28
C PRO A 108 -2.32 9.65 11.80
N MET A 109 -3.41 9.23 12.44
CA MET A 109 -3.52 9.15 13.90
C MET A 109 -3.86 7.73 14.34
N GLY A 110 -3.11 7.22 15.31
CA GLY A 110 -3.32 5.88 15.85
C GLY A 110 -3.13 4.77 14.82
N ARG A 111 -3.49 3.55 15.20
CA ARG A 111 -3.31 2.37 14.37
C ARG A 111 -4.19 2.40 13.11
N TRP A 112 -5.43 2.85 13.24
CA TRP A 112 -6.35 2.98 12.10
C TRP A 112 -5.84 3.99 11.08
N GLY A 113 -5.44 5.18 11.52
CA GLY A 113 -4.86 6.19 10.63
C GLY A 113 -3.62 5.67 9.90
N MET A 114 -2.76 4.93 10.58
CA MET A 114 -1.60 4.29 9.98
C MET A 114 -1.97 3.24 8.93
N THR A 115 -3.00 2.45 9.19
CA THR A 115 -3.51 1.47 8.22
C THR A 115 -4.05 2.17 6.97
N VAL A 116 -4.94 3.15 7.14
CA VAL A 116 -5.50 3.93 6.02
C VAL A 116 -4.41 4.62 5.22
N TRP A 117 -3.45 5.26 5.89
CA TRP A 117 -2.33 5.92 5.24
C TRP A 117 -1.48 4.93 4.41
N SER A 118 -1.18 3.74 4.95
CA SER A 118 -0.43 2.71 4.24
C SER A 118 -1.20 2.20 3.01
N HIS A 119 -2.51 1.97 3.12
CA HIS A 119 -3.35 1.58 1.97
C HIS A 119 -3.41 2.67 0.89
N LYS A 120 -3.53 3.96 1.27
CA LYS A 120 -3.45 5.07 0.30
C LYS A 120 -2.13 5.05 -0.48
N SER A 121 -1.02 4.84 0.24
CA SER A 121 0.31 4.74 -0.38
C SER A 121 0.45 3.52 -1.30
N THR A 122 -0.10 2.38 -0.87
CA THR A 122 -0.11 1.15 -1.67
C THR A 122 -0.99 1.29 -2.91
N ALA A 123 -2.14 1.97 -2.81
CA ALA A 123 -3.03 2.22 -3.94
C ALA A 123 -2.36 3.09 -5.03
N LEU A 124 -1.51 4.05 -4.63
CA LEU A 124 -0.67 4.78 -5.58
C LEU A 124 0.31 3.85 -6.31
N ALA A 125 0.93 2.90 -5.59
CA ALA A 125 1.81 1.91 -6.22
C ALA A 125 1.02 0.99 -7.18
N CYS A 126 -0.20 0.59 -6.83
CA CYS A 126 -1.11 -0.15 -7.72
C CYS A 126 -1.39 0.62 -9.01
N ALA A 127 -1.74 1.91 -8.90
CA ALA A 127 -2.01 2.76 -10.06
C ALA A 127 -0.78 2.89 -10.98
N HIS A 128 0.39 3.13 -10.40
CA HIS A 128 1.65 3.19 -11.18
C HIS A 128 1.98 1.85 -11.83
N PHE A 129 1.77 0.73 -11.13
CA PHE A 129 1.97 -0.60 -11.70
C PHE A 129 1.07 -0.82 -12.92
N MET A 130 -0.23 -0.51 -12.82
CA MET A 130 -1.18 -0.67 -13.94
C MET A 130 -0.80 0.21 -15.14
N LEU A 131 -0.37 1.45 -14.90
CA LEU A 131 0.11 2.35 -15.96
C LEU A 131 1.39 1.82 -16.61
N ALA A 132 2.35 1.34 -15.81
CA ALA A 132 3.58 0.73 -16.32
C ALA A 132 3.28 -0.52 -17.14
N MET A 133 2.41 -1.41 -16.66
CA MET A 133 1.97 -2.60 -17.43
C MET A 133 1.41 -2.17 -18.79
N ARG A 134 0.55 -1.15 -18.82
CA ARG A 134 -0.02 -0.66 -20.08
C ARG A 134 1.04 -0.06 -21.00
N ALA A 135 2.00 0.69 -20.47
CA ALA A 135 3.12 1.24 -21.25
C ALA A 135 3.98 0.14 -21.89
N HIS A 136 4.08 -1.02 -21.25
CA HIS A 136 4.78 -2.20 -21.78
C HIS A 136 3.90 -3.15 -22.62
N GLY A 137 2.70 -2.72 -23.01
CA GLY A 137 1.81 -3.49 -23.88
C GLY A 137 1.05 -4.63 -23.20
N PHE A 138 0.95 -4.60 -21.86
CA PHE A 138 0.14 -5.54 -21.08
C PHE A 138 -1.12 -4.86 -20.57
N ASP A 139 -2.17 -5.67 -20.40
CA ASP A 139 -3.37 -5.26 -19.69
C ASP A 139 -3.34 -5.77 -18.25
N SER A 140 -4.07 -5.07 -17.38
CA SER A 140 -4.18 -5.42 -15.97
C SER A 140 -5.58 -5.16 -15.45
N CYS A 141 -6.00 -5.94 -14.46
CA CYS A 141 -7.30 -5.78 -13.80
C CYS A 141 -7.11 -5.78 -12.28
N PRO A 142 -7.43 -4.66 -11.60
CA PRO A 142 -7.42 -4.61 -10.14
C PRO A 142 -8.65 -5.33 -9.58
N MET A 143 -8.44 -6.10 -8.50
CA MET A 143 -9.46 -6.90 -7.82
C MET A 143 -9.40 -6.61 -6.32
N GLU A 144 -10.46 -6.00 -5.79
CA GLU A 144 -10.66 -5.80 -4.35
C GLU A 144 -11.62 -6.82 -3.74
N GLY A 145 -12.45 -7.46 -4.59
CA GLY A 145 -13.34 -8.56 -4.20
C GLY A 145 -12.56 -9.84 -3.92
N LEU A 146 -11.95 -9.93 -2.72
CA LEU A 146 -11.15 -11.08 -2.28
C LEU A 146 -11.25 -11.30 -0.77
N ASP A 147 -10.98 -12.53 -0.32
CA ASP A 147 -10.86 -12.86 1.10
C ASP A 147 -9.48 -12.44 1.62
N SER A 148 -9.36 -11.18 2.02
CA SER A 148 -8.10 -10.59 2.48
C SER A 148 -7.47 -11.33 3.67
N LYS A 149 -8.28 -11.89 4.57
CA LYS A 149 -7.80 -12.65 5.74
C LYS A 149 -7.12 -13.95 5.34
N ARG A 150 -7.73 -14.69 4.40
CA ARG A 150 -7.16 -15.94 3.89
C ARG A 150 -5.98 -15.69 2.96
N VAL A 151 -6.01 -14.63 2.15
CA VAL A 151 -4.86 -14.23 1.31
C VAL A 151 -3.65 -13.88 2.20
N LYS A 152 -3.83 -13.17 3.31
CA LYS A 152 -2.76 -12.94 4.28
C LYS A 152 -2.13 -14.24 4.79
N LYS A 153 -2.96 -15.22 5.14
CA LYS A 153 -2.50 -16.53 5.61
C LYS A 153 -1.74 -17.28 4.52
N LEU A 154 -2.27 -17.29 3.29
CA LEU A 154 -1.65 -17.92 2.12
C LEU A 154 -0.24 -17.39 1.86
N LEU A 155 -0.04 -16.08 2.02
CA LEU A 155 1.23 -15.40 1.79
C LEU A 155 2.14 -15.34 3.03
N GLY A 156 1.72 -15.88 4.18
CA GLY A 156 2.50 -15.86 5.42
C GLY A 156 2.75 -14.46 5.99
N LEU A 157 1.82 -13.52 5.78
CA LEU A 157 2.00 -12.12 6.14
C LEU A 157 1.74 -11.86 7.64
N PRO A 158 2.44 -10.90 8.24
CA PRO A 158 2.25 -10.54 9.64
C PRO A 158 0.87 -9.93 9.90
N ARG A 159 0.47 -9.92 11.19
CA ARG A 159 -0.85 -9.44 11.62
C ARG A 159 -1.14 -8.00 11.17
N GLN A 160 -0.14 -7.14 11.17
CA GLN A 160 -0.25 -5.72 10.84
C GLN A 160 -0.39 -5.45 9.34
N ALA A 161 -0.01 -6.40 8.49
CA ALA A 161 -0.15 -6.27 7.05
C ALA A 161 -1.63 -6.23 6.63
N GLY A 162 -1.94 -5.44 5.61
CA GLY A 162 -3.26 -5.36 4.98
C GLY A 162 -3.18 -5.67 3.49
N ILE A 163 -4.11 -6.47 2.97
CA ILE A 163 -4.22 -6.63 1.52
C ILE A 163 -4.93 -5.41 0.96
N THR A 164 -4.28 -4.69 0.05
CA THR A 164 -4.90 -3.55 -0.64
C THR A 164 -5.72 -4.03 -1.82
N MET A 165 -5.12 -4.78 -2.72
CA MET A 165 -5.81 -5.45 -3.83
C MET A 165 -4.92 -6.53 -4.45
N ALA A 166 -5.52 -7.42 -5.22
CA ALA A 166 -4.80 -8.25 -6.17
C ALA A 166 -4.91 -7.61 -7.56
N ILE A 167 -3.85 -7.71 -8.37
CA ILE A 167 -3.86 -7.24 -9.76
C ILE A 167 -3.44 -8.39 -10.64
N SER A 168 -4.32 -8.77 -11.56
CA SER A 168 -3.99 -9.68 -12.64
C SER A 168 -3.34 -8.93 -13.79
N ALA A 169 -2.41 -9.57 -14.49
CA ALA A 169 -1.74 -8.97 -15.63
C ALA A 169 -1.45 -10.01 -16.71
N GLY A 170 -1.45 -9.55 -17.98
CA GLY A 170 -1.17 -10.39 -19.14
C GLY A 170 -1.40 -9.67 -20.44
N LYS A 171 -1.15 -10.35 -21.56
CA LYS A 171 -1.59 -9.89 -22.89
C LYS A 171 -3.11 -10.07 -22.99
N ARG A 172 -3.76 -9.10 -23.57
CA ARG A 172 -5.21 -9.17 -23.82
C ARG A 172 -5.53 -10.33 -24.76
N ALA A 173 -6.45 -11.17 -24.34
CA ALA A 173 -7.06 -12.18 -25.22
C ALA A 173 -8.19 -11.56 -26.05
N GLU A 174 -8.51 -12.17 -27.15
CA GLU A 174 -9.72 -11.86 -27.93
C GLU A 174 -10.95 -12.05 -27.02
N GLY A 175 -11.85 -11.08 -26.98
CA GLY A 175 -13.00 -11.10 -26.06
C GLY A 175 -12.65 -10.91 -24.57
N GLY A 176 -11.41 -10.61 -24.22
CA GLY A 176 -10.95 -10.45 -22.82
C GLY A 176 -11.45 -9.18 -22.11
N VAL A 177 -12.23 -8.34 -22.80
CA VAL A 177 -12.87 -7.14 -22.23
C VAL A 177 -14.37 -7.26 -22.47
N PHE A 178 -15.16 -7.19 -21.40
CA PHE A 178 -16.60 -7.45 -21.43
C PHE A 178 -17.46 -6.30 -22.00
N GLY A 179 -16.87 -5.20 -22.43
CA GLY A 179 -17.59 -4.08 -22.98
C GLY A 179 -16.75 -2.80 -23.05
N ASP A 180 -17.36 -1.73 -23.51
CA ASP A 180 -16.72 -0.44 -23.64
C ASP A 180 -16.44 0.19 -22.26
N ARG A 181 -15.39 0.99 -22.23
CA ARG A 181 -15.00 1.68 -21.00
C ARG A 181 -15.99 2.79 -20.69
N PHE A 182 -16.78 2.59 -19.63
CA PHE A 182 -17.69 3.60 -19.13
C PHE A 182 -17.01 4.49 -18.07
N ARG A 183 -17.28 5.78 -18.10
CA ARG A 183 -16.93 6.78 -17.07
C ARG A 183 -18.09 7.76 -16.95
N PHE A 184 -18.37 8.18 -15.71
CA PHE A 184 -19.29 9.28 -15.47
C PHE A 184 -18.67 10.58 -15.98
N ASP A 185 -19.52 11.43 -16.55
CA ASP A 185 -19.13 12.82 -16.88
C ASP A 185 -18.81 13.56 -15.59
N LYS A 186 -17.79 14.44 -15.66
CA LYS A 186 -17.36 15.23 -14.50
C LYS A 186 -17.91 16.62 -14.57
#